data_286b8e5f6b8232599935403dbc3a49f0
#
_entry.id   286b8e5f6b8232599935403dbc3a49f0
#
_cell.length_a   1.000
_cell.length_b   1.000
_cell.length_c   1.000
_cell.angle_alpha   90.00
_cell.angle_beta   90.00
_cell.angle_gamma   90.00
#
_symmetry.space_group_name_H-M   'P 1'
#
loop_
_entity.id
_entity.type
_entity.pdbx_description
1 polymer ?
#
loop_
_entity_poly.entity_id
_entity_poly.type
_entity_poly.pdbx_seq_one_letter_code
_entity_poly.pdbx_strand_id
1 'polypeptide(L)'
;MLQFKDIELTDKEWVCELLSYSDYNSTEYNFTVLFLWKHYYNTKICRYKDYLLIKSTPSWAETSQYILPAGKGSEDDFKEVMELYREDAQASGSPLKIFSVLPVQKTLLENLYPGKFEYTPLRDSFDYIYNAADLLFLRGKKFQSKRNFINRFKNGHNWSYEPITVANIDECLQMNRDWCAQYGNCAD
;
A
#
# COMPACT_ATOMS: atom_id res chain seq x y z
N MET A 1 -6.29 -5.10 24.27
CA MET A 1 -6.95 -5.44 22.98
C MET A 1 -6.74 -4.27 22.03
N LEU A 2 -6.28 -4.51 20.80
CA LEU A 2 -6.07 -3.48 19.79
C LEU A 2 -7.40 -2.87 19.34
N GLN A 3 -7.43 -1.53 19.20
CA GLN A 3 -8.62 -0.82 18.71
C GLN A 3 -8.39 -0.36 17.27
N PHE A 4 -8.71 -1.23 16.33
CA PHE A 4 -8.67 -0.91 14.91
C PHE A 4 -9.85 -0.02 14.51
N LYS A 5 -9.59 1.01 13.72
CA LYS A 5 -10.59 1.93 13.17
C LYS A 5 -10.48 2.06 11.66
N ASP A 6 -11.51 2.57 11.03
CA ASP A 6 -11.48 2.92 9.62
C ASP A 6 -10.52 4.09 9.37
N ILE A 7 -9.88 4.07 8.19
CA ILE A 7 -8.93 5.11 7.79
C ILE A 7 -9.71 6.35 7.36
N GLU A 8 -9.40 7.49 7.98
CA GLU A 8 -9.95 8.80 7.62
C GLU A 8 -8.85 9.71 7.04
N LEU A 9 -9.27 10.73 6.30
CA LEU A 9 -8.31 11.69 5.74
C LEU A 9 -7.54 12.46 6.83
N THR A 10 -8.16 12.64 7.98
CA THR A 10 -7.57 13.25 9.18
C THR A 10 -6.45 12.42 9.80
N ASP A 11 -6.34 11.13 9.45
CA ASP A 11 -5.25 10.26 9.93
C ASP A 11 -3.94 10.46 9.16
N LYS A 12 -3.98 11.18 8.04
CA LYS A 12 -2.84 11.30 7.12
C LYS A 12 -1.55 11.74 7.81
N GLU A 13 -1.63 12.73 8.68
CA GLU A 13 -0.44 13.31 9.31
C GLU A 13 0.31 12.28 10.15
N TRP A 14 -0.36 11.68 11.14
CA TRP A 14 0.28 10.71 12.03
C TRP A 14 0.64 9.39 11.34
N VAL A 15 -0.15 8.95 10.34
CA VAL A 15 0.18 7.75 9.55
C VAL A 15 1.45 7.99 8.73
N CYS A 16 1.54 9.12 8.02
CA CYS A 16 2.75 9.46 7.27
C CYS A 16 3.97 9.64 8.17
N GLU A 17 3.80 10.21 9.38
CA GLU A 17 4.86 10.30 10.37
C GLU A 17 5.41 8.90 10.71
N LEU A 18 4.55 7.96 11.09
CA LEU A 18 4.97 6.61 11.48
C LEU A 18 5.57 5.82 10.31
N LEU A 19 5.01 5.97 9.11
CA LEU A 19 5.58 5.37 7.90
C LEU A 19 6.99 5.89 7.59
N SER A 20 7.29 7.16 7.90
CA SER A 20 8.61 7.76 7.64
C SER A 20 9.75 7.15 8.45
N TYR A 21 9.45 6.46 9.55
CA TYR A 21 10.45 5.76 10.37
C TYR A 21 10.82 4.37 9.83
N SER A 22 10.08 3.89 8.84
CA SER A 22 10.29 2.56 8.24
C SER A 22 10.62 2.73 6.76
N ASP A 23 11.79 2.27 6.32
CA ASP A 23 12.20 2.32 4.91
C ASP A 23 11.68 1.08 4.16
N TYR A 24 10.36 0.93 4.08
CA TYR A 24 9.69 -0.18 3.43
C TYR A 24 9.20 0.22 2.04
N ASN A 25 9.86 -0.30 1.01
CA ASN A 25 9.54 -0.03 -0.40
C ASN A 25 8.42 -0.96 -0.91
N SER A 26 7.19 -0.74 -0.45
CA SER A 26 5.99 -1.45 -0.90
C SER A 26 4.80 -0.50 -0.90
N THR A 27 3.84 -0.75 -1.77
CA THR A 27 2.62 0.06 -1.92
C THR A 27 1.75 0.05 -0.67
N GLU A 28 1.80 -1.01 0.14
CA GLU A 28 1.07 -1.11 1.41
C GLU A 28 1.56 -0.12 2.49
N TYR A 29 2.76 0.42 2.34
CA TYR A 29 3.30 1.43 3.25
C TYR A 29 3.14 2.86 2.71
N ASN A 30 1.99 3.13 2.08
CA ASN A 30 1.65 4.44 1.54
C ASN A 30 0.24 4.85 1.95
N PHE A 31 0.10 6.02 2.62
CA PHE A 31 -1.20 6.50 3.09
C PHE A 31 -2.24 6.60 1.98
N THR A 32 -1.87 7.11 0.81
CA THR A 32 -2.81 7.27 -0.31
C THR A 32 -3.35 5.91 -0.76
N VAL A 33 -2.50 4.89 -0.86
CA VAL A 33 -2.92 3.53 -1.21
C VAL A 33 -3.83 2.96 -0.15
N LEU A 34 -3.44 3.03 1.13
CA LEU A 34 -4.25 2.56 2.25
C LEU A 34 -5.63 3.23 2.27
N PHE A 35 -5.69 4.55 2.05
CA PHE A 35 -6.92 5.33 2.08
C PHE A 35 -7.85 5.04 0.88
N LEU A 36 -7.30 4.98 -0.33
CA LEU A 36 -8.09 4.76 -1.55
C LEU A 36 -8.67 3.34 -1.61
N TRP A 37 -7.91 2.36 -1.15
CA TRP A 37 -8.31 0.95 -1.21
C TRP A 37 -8.96 0.41 0.07
N LYS A 38 -9.18 1.27 1.07
CA LYS A 38 -9.69 0.86 2.39
C LYS A 38 -10.99 0.06 2.34
N HIS A 39 -11.93 0.46 1.48
CA HIS A 39 -13.21 -0.24 1.35
C HIS A 39 -13.08 -1.57 0.63
N TYR A 40 -12.25 -1.63 -0.42
CA TYR A 40 -12.04 -2.84 -1.20
C TYR A 40 -11.37 -3.95 -0.37
N TYR A 41 -10.36 -3.59 0.42
CA TYR A 41 -9.64 -4.53 1.29
C TYR A 41 -10.19 -4.57 2.71
N ASN A 42 -11.21 -3.80 3.05
CA ASN A 42 -11.69 -3.60 4.41
C ASN A 42 -10.52 -3.33 5.37
N THR A 43 -9.70 -2.34 5.01
CA THR A 43 -8.47 -2.02 5.73
C THR A 43 -8.76 -1.11 6.91
N LYS A 44 -8.24 -1.48 8.06
CA LYS A 44 -8.33 -0.73 9.32
C LYS A 44 -6.94 -0.47 9.86
N ILE A 45 -6.80 0.62 10.60
CA ILE A 45 -5.54 1.02 11.22
C ILE A 45 -5.70 1.18 12.74
N CYS A 46 -4.59 0.99 13.43
CA CYS A 46 -4.47 1.26 14.85
C CYS A 46 -3.10 1.91 15.13
N ARG A 47 -3.04 2.92 15.97
CA ARG A 47 -1.79 3.42 16.54
C ARG A 47 -1.55 2.74 17.87
N TYR A 48 -0.39 2.12 18.02
CA TYR A 48 0.05 1.56 19.29
C TYR A 48 1.49 1.98 19.58
N LYS A 49 1.72 2.73 20.63
CA LYS A 49 3.00 3.42 20.86
C LYS A 49 3.38 4.23 19.60
N ASP A 50 4.61 4.07 19.13
CA ASP A 50 5.12 4.68 17.90
C ASP A 50 5.06 3.71 16.70
N TYR A 51 4.05 2.82 16.67
CA TYR A 51 3.79 1.92 15.55
C TYR A 51 2.41 2.18 14.91
N LEU A 52 2.39 2.16 13.59
CA LEU A 52 1.21 2.00 12.75
C LEU A 52 0.96 0.51 12.56
N LEU A 53 -0.21 0.06 12.97
CA LEU A 53 -0.71 -1.28 12.80
C LEU A 53 -1.79 -1.30 11.73
N ILE A 54 -1.69 -2.23 10.78
CA ILE A 54 -2.59 -2.34 9.64
C ILE A 54 -3.18 -3.74 9.61
N LYS A 55 -4.51 -3.82 9.52
CA LYS A 55 -5.28 -5.05 9.41
C LYS A 55 -6.22 -4.93 8.22
N SER A 56 -6.27 -5.93 7.37
CA SER A 56 -7.21 -6.02 6.25
C SER A 56 -8.02 -7.29 6.34
N THR A 57 -9.31 -7.20 6.01
CA THR A 57 -10.22 -8.35 5.97
C THR A 57 -11.05 -8.28 4.68
N PRO A 58 -10.41 -8.53 3.52
CA PRO A 58 -11.11 -8.47 2.24
C PRO A 58 -12.24 -9.49 2.19
N SER A 59 -13.31 -9.18 1.46
CA SER A 59 -14.50 -10.06 1.38
C SER A 59 -14.22 -11.45 0.81
N TRP A 60 -13.14 -11.62 0.05
CA TRP A 60 -12.71 -12.91 -0.50
C TRP A 60 -11.72 -13.67 0.39
N ALA A 61 -11.25 -13.07 1.49
CA ALA A 61 -10.34 -13.72 2.42
C ALA A 61 -11.13 -14.36 3.56
N GLU A 62 -10.82 -15.61 3.87
CA GLU A 62 -11.43 -16.32 5.00
C GLU A 62 -11.02 -15.74 6.35
N THR A 63 -9.86 -15.09 6.41
CA THR A 63 -9.27 -14.60 7.66
C THR A 63 -8.66 -13.22 7.47
N SER A 64 -8.54 -12.48 8.58
CA SER A 64 -7.82 -11.21 8.59
C SER A 64 -6.34 -11.39 8.24
N GLN A 65 -5.80 -10.39 7.55
CA GLN A 65 -4.40 -10.28 7.17
C GLN A 65 -3.82 -9.02 7.80
N TYR A 66 -2.59 -9.11 8.27
CA TYR A 66 -1.90 -7.99 8.90
C TYR A 66 -0.70 -7.60 8.04
N ILE A 67 -0.40 -6.32 8.01
CA ILE A 67 0.85 -5.81 7.44
C ILE A 67 1.84 -5.66 8.58
N LEU A 68 3.12 -5.95 8.33
CA LEU A 68 4.13 -5.82 9.38
C LEU A 68 4.14 -4.39 9.93
N PRO A 69 4.24 -4.20 11.27
CA PRO A 69 4.16 -2.87 11.87
C PRO A 69 5.17 -1.90 11.28
N ALA A 70 4.74 -0.67 11.01
CA ALA A 70 5.61 0.42 10.57
C ALA A 70 5.73 1.47 11.67
N GLY A 71 6.94 1.96 11.90
CA GLY A 71 7.19 2.93 12.97
C GLY A 71 8.58 2.79 13.55
N LYS A 72 8.73 3.18 14.82
CA LYS A 72 10.00 3.08 15.54
C LYS A 72 9.78 2.56 16.97
N GLY A 73 10.75 1.83 17.48
CA GLY A 73 10.74 1.32 18.86
C GLY A 73 11.89 0.37 19.11
N SER A 74 11.97 -0.15 20.31
CA SER A 74 12.90 -1.21 20.67
C SER A 74 12.48 -2.56 20.07
N GLU A 75 13.37 -3.55 20.09
CA GLU A 75 13.05 -4.92 19.74
C GLU A 75 11.93 -5.48 20.63
N ASP A 76 11.91 -5.14 21.90
CA ASP A 76 10.87 -5.57 22.84
C ASP A 76 9.51 -4.94 22.50
N ASP A 77 9.48 -3.66 22.09
CA ASP A 77 8.25 -3.02 21.61
C ASP A 77 7.72 -3.70 20.35
N PHE A 78 8.60 -4.05 19.42
CA PHE A 78 8.20 -4.78 18.22
C PHE A 78 7.63 -6.17 18.56
N LYS A 79 8.29 -6.92 19.47
CA LYS A 79 7.79 -8.22 19.92
C LYS A 79 6.44 -8.11 20.63
N GLU A 80 6.24 -7.08 21.42
CA GLU A 80 4.95 -6.80 22.08
C GLU A 80 3.85 -6.57 21.02
N VAL A 81 4.13 -5.77 20.00
CA VAL A 81 3.18 -5.53 18.88
C VAL A 81 2.85 -6.82 18.14
N MET A 82 3.83 -7.66 17.86
CA MET A 82 3.62 -8.94 17.19
C MET A 82 2.77 -9.89 18.03
N GLU A 83 2.93 -9.86 19.36
CA GLU A 83 2.09 -10.63 20.27
C GLU A 83 0.65 -10.11 20.28
N LEU A 84 0.44 -8.80 20.30
CA LEU A 84 -0.89 -8.19 20.18
C LEU A 84 -1.58 -8.55 18.85
N TYR A 85 -0.84 -8.63 17.75
CA TYR A 85 -1.36 -9.12 16.47
C TYR A 85 -1.79 -10.59 16.58
N ARG A 86 -1.00 -11.42 17.23
CA ARG A 86 -1.30 -12.84 17.44
C ARG A 86 -2.58 -13.01 18.26
N GLU A 87 -2.74 -12.25 19.33
CA GLU A 87 -3.93 -12.25 20.18
C GLU A 87 -5.18 -11.80 19.42
N ASP A 88 -5.09 -10.73 18.62
CA ASP A 88 -6.20 -10.22 17.81
C ASP A 88 -6.62 -11.23 16.73
N ALA A 89 -5.66 -11.90 16.10
CA ALA A 89 -5.94 -12.97 15.13
C ALA A 89 -6.61 -14.17 15.80
N GLN A 90 -6.12 -14.62 16.94
CA GLN A 90 -6.71 -15.73 17.71
C GLN A 90 -8.12 -15.43 18.21
N ALA A 91 -8.36 -14.19 18.68
CA ALA A 91 -9.69 -13.74 19.06
C ALA A 91 -10.70 -13.79 17.89
N SER A 92 -10.20 -13.69 16.66
CA SER A 92 -10.96 -13.85 15.42
C SER A 92 -11.02 -15.31 14.92
N GLY A 93 -10.51 -16.28 15.71
CA GLY A 93 -10.51 -17.70 15.38
C GLY A 93 -9.48 -18.11 14.30
N SER A 94 -8.45 -17.32 14.07
CA SER A 94 -7.47 -17.54 12.98
C SER A 94 -6.03 -17.50 13.48
N PRO A 95 -5.10 -18.21 12.82
CA PRO A 95 -3.68 -17.98 13.04
C PRO A 95 -3.28 -16.57 12.52
N LEU A 96 -2.19 -16.03 13.08
CA LEU A 96 -1.63 -14.78 12.59
C LEU A 96 -1.13 -14.95 11.15
N LYS A 97 -1.64 -14.14 10.23
CA LYS A 97 -1.23 -14.10 8.83
C LYS A 97 -0.68 -12.71 8.50
N ILE A 98 0.61 -12.64 8.20
CA ILE A 98 1.26 -11.40 7.75
C ILE A 98 1.30 -11.41 6.22
N PHE A 99 0.78 -10.36 5.59
CA PHE A 99 0.76 -10.17 4.14
C PHE A 99 1.85 -9.19 3.72
N SER A 100 2.28 -9.26 2.46
CA SER A 100 3.25 -8.34 1.84
C SER A 100 4.58 -8.23 2.59
N VAL A 101 5.12 -9.38 3.03
CA VAL A 101 6.41 -9.42 3.72
C VAL A 101 7.55 -9.21 2.73
N LEU A 102 8.28 -8.12 2.89
CA LEU A 102 9.46 -7.79 2.09
C LEU A 102 10.68 -8.66 2.50
N PRO A 103 11.68 -8.84 1.62
CA PRO A 103 12.89 -9.61 1.94
C PRO A 103 13.60 -9.15 3.22
N VAL A 104 13.69 -7.83 3.44
CA VAL A 104 14.29 -7.26 4.66
C VAL A 104 13.47 -7.60 5.90
N GLN A 105 12.15 -7.57 5.79
CA GLN A 105 11.24 -7.93 6.87
C GLN A 105 11.27 -9.42 7.17
N LYS A 106 11.38 -10.26 6.13
CA LYS A 106 11.61 -11.71 6.31
C LYS A 106 12.87 -11.96 7.13
N THR A 107 13.98 -11.29 6.81
CA THR A 107 15.23 -11.42 7.58
C THR A 107 15.03 -11.01 9.03
N LEU A 108 14.32 -9.90 9.29
CA LEU A 108 13.98 -9.46 10.65
C LEU A 108 13.18 -10.54 11.39
N LEU A 109 12.12 -11.07 10.77
CA LEU A 109 11.27 -12.09 11.39
C LEU A 109 12.04 -13.38 11.68
N GLU A 110 12.92 -13.84 10.78
CA GLU A 110 13.75 -15.03 11.02
C GLU A 110 14.77 -14.83 12.16
N ASN A 111 15.29 -13.61 12.32
CA ASN A 111 16.20 -13.31 13.43
C ASN A 111 15.47 -13.29 14.77
N LEU A 112 14.24 -12.74 14.82
CA LEU A 112 13.48 -12.61 16.07
C LEU A 112 12.69 -13.87 16.42
N TYR A 113 12.26 -14.63 15.42
CA TYR A 113 11.37 -15.79 15.54
C TYR A 113 11.84 -16.94 14.66
N PRO A 114 13.02 -17.52 14.89
CA PRO A 114 13.60 -18.55 14.02
C PRO A 114 12.64 -19.72 13.78
N GLY A 115 12.30 -19.97 12.51
CA GLY A 115 11.45 -21.09 12.12
C GLY A 115 10.01 -21.05 12.63
N LYS A 116 9.51 -19.87 13.05
CA LYS A 116 8.13 -19.71 13.52
C LYS A 116 7.16 -19.31 12.42
N PHE A 117 7.66 -18.85 11.27
CA PHE A 117 6.86 -18.42 10.13
C PHE A 117 7.07 -19.31 8.93
N GLU A 118 6.01 -19.64 8.25
CA GLU A 118 6.03 -20.22 6.91
C GLU A 118 5.80 -19.13 5.88
N TYR A 119 6.56 -19.14 4.76
CA TYR A 119 6.53 -18.09 3.74
C TYR A 119 6.06 -18.63 2.40
N THR A 120 5.02 -18.02 1.85
CA THR A 120 4.52 -18.34 0.52
C THR A 120 4.69 -17.14 -0.40
N PRO A 121 5.52 -17.22 -1.46
CA PRO A 121 5.65 -16.12 -2.41
C PRO A 121 4.39 -15.99 -3.26
N LEU A 122 3.80 -14.79 -3.30
CA LEU A 122 2.63 -14.46 -4.11
C LEU A 122 3.06 -13.59 -5.30
N ARG A 123 3.47 -14.22 -6.40
CA ARG A 123 4.02 -13.54 -7.58
C ARG A 123 3.10 -12.45 -8.14
N ASP A 124 1.81 -12.70 -8.14
CA ASP A 124 0.80 -11.78 -8.68
C ASP A 124 0.61 -10.50 -7.85
N SER A 125 1.13 -10.52 -6.60
CA SER A 125 1.12 -9.37 -5.69
C SER A 125 2.47 -8.62 -5.64
N PHE A 126 3.40 -8.90 -6.57
CA PHE A 126 4.69 -8.23 -6.57
C PHE A 126 4.60 -6.84 -7.20
N ASP A 127 5.16 -5.84 -6.52
CA ASP A 127 5.31 -4.49 -7.07
C ASP A 127 6.29 -4.46 -8.26
N TYR A 128 5.99 -3.59 -9.23
CA TYR A 128 6.91 -3.27 -10.32
C TYR A 128 7.83 -2.13 -9.89
N ILE A 129 9.09 -2.44 -9.68
CA ILE A 129 10.10 -1.46 -9.27
C ILE A 129 10.92 -1.00 -10.48
N TYR A 130 10.98 0.31 -10.70
CA TYR A 130 11.75 0.94 -11.76
C TYR A 130 12.72 1.97 -11.19
N ASN A 131 13.90 2.05 -11.79
CA ASN A 131 14.80 3.16 -11.52
C ASN A 131 14.21 4.45 -12.13
N ALA A 132 14.06 5.50 -11.30
CA ALA A 132 13.47 6.77 -11.74
C ALA A 132 14.20 7.39 -12.95
N ALA A 133 15.52 7.30 -12.99
CA ALA A 133 16.34 7.79 -14.11
C ALA A 133 16.06 7.01 -15.41
N ASP A 134 15.80 5.70 -15.33
CA ASP A 134 15.41 4.88 -16.49
C ASP A 134 14.08 5.36 -17.08
N LEU A 135 13.10 5.68 -16.24
CA LEU A 135 11.80 6.17 -16.69
C LEU A 135 11.86 7.62 -17.18
N LEU A 136 12.67 8.47 -16.55
CA LEU A 136 12.83 9.87 -16.95
C LEU A 136 13.49 9.99 -18.32
N PHE A 137 14.57 9.26 -18.55
CA PHE A 137 15.37 9.40 -19.76
C PHE A 137 15.04 8.37 -20.85
N LEU A 138 14.46 7.24 -20.51
CA LEU A 138 14.12 6.13 -21.40
C LEU A 138 15.27 5.74 -22.33
N ARG A 139 16.51 5.74 -21.85
CA ARG A 139 17.71 5.50 -22.67
C ARG A 139 17.86 4.02 -23.05
N GLY A 140 18.45 3.79 -24.19
CA GLY A 140 18.81 2.45 -24.64
C GLY A 140 17.71 1.70 -25.39
N LYS A 141 18.07 0.54 -25.92
CA LYS A 141 17.22 -0.28 -26.79
C LYS A 141 16.01 -0.86 -26.06
N LYS A 142 16.15 -1.19 -24.77
CA LYS A 142 15.06 -1.75 -23.94
C LYS A 142 13.84 -0.82 -23.82
N PHE A 143 14.02 0.49 -24.01
CA PHE A 143 12.93 1.46 -23.93
C PHE A 143 12.46 2.00 -25.28
N GLN A 144 12.91 1.44 -26.38
CA GLN A 144 12.53 1.89 -27.73
C GLN A 144 11.02 1.93 -27.95
N SER A 145 10.30 0.87 -27.56
CA SER A 145 8.84 0.80 -27.69
C SER A 145 8.13 1.90 -26.89
N LYS A 146 8.60 2.18 -25.67
CA LYS A 146 8.03 3.26 -24.84
C LYS A 146 8.23 4.63 -25.48
N ARG A 147 9.43 4.93 -26.00
CA ARG A 147 9.68 6.17 -26.77
C ARG A 147 8.78 6.26 -28.01
N ASN A 148 8.59 5.18 -28.74
CA ASN A 148 7.72 5.16 -29.91
C ASN A 148 6.26 5.44 -29.54
N PHE A 149 5.74 4.90 -28.43
CA PHE A 149 4.40 5.21 -27.93
C PHE A 149 4.26 6.69 -27.57
N ILE A 150 5.24 7.25 -26.84
CA ILE A 150 5.25 8.66 -26.47
C ILE A 150 5.28 9.55 -27.71
N ASN A 151 6.14 9.26 -28.69
CA ASN A 151 6.23 10.03 -29.92
C ASN A 151 4.93 9.96 -30.73
N ARG A 152 4.32 8.79 -30.84
CA ARG A 152 3.03 8.63 -31.53
C ARG A 152 1.93 9.45 -30.85
N PHE A 153 1.85 9.42 -29.52
CA PHE A 153 0.92 10.24 -28.78
C PHE A 153 1.15 11.75 -29.03
N LYS A 154 2.39 12.20 -28.88
CA LYS A 154 2.76 13.61 -29.07
C LYS A 154 2.46 14.12 -30.48
N ASN A 155 2.64 13.28 -31.51
CA ASN A 155 2.40 13.65 -32.89
C ASN A 155 0.92 13.53 -33.31
N GLY A 156 0.15 12.71 -32.62
CA GLY A 156 -1.26 12.43 -32.97
C GLY A 156 -2.28 13.24 -32.16
N HIS A 157 -1.84 13.94 -31.11
CA HIS A 157 -2.75 14.67 -30.23
C HIS A 157 -2.23 16.08 -29.92
N ASN A 158 -3.17 17.03 -29.83
CA ASN A 158 -2.89 18.30 -29.17
C ASN A 158 -2.95 18.07 -27.67
N TRP A 159 -1.83 18.21 -26.96
CA TRP A 159 -1.73 17.88 -25.54
C TRP A 159 -0.97 18.96 -24.77
N SER A 160 -1.35 19.13 -23.51
CA SER A 160 -0.61 19.89 -22.51
C SER A 160 -0.42 19.05 -21.25
N TYR A 161 0.54 19.42 -20.43
CA TYR A 161 0.71 18.87 -19.09
C TYR A 161 0.64 20.02 -18.09
N GLU A 162 -0.36 19.94 -17.22
CA GLU A 162 -0.63 20.99 -16.24
C GLU A 162 -0.83 20.38 -14.85
N PRO A 163 -0.35 21.05 -13.79
CA PRO A 163 -0.69 20.66 -12.43
C PRO A 163 -2.20 20.73 -12.19
N ILE A 164 -2.75 19.80 -11.43
CA ILE A 164 -4.13 19.88 -10.97
C ILE A 164 -4.22 21.00 -9.93
N THR A 165 -5.10 21.97 -10.17
CA THR A 165 -5.34 23.12 -9.31
C THR A 165 -6.84 23.33 -9.12
N VAL A 166 -7.23 24.26 -8.26
CA VAL A 166 -8.63 24.64 -8.09
C VAL A 166 -9.29 25.10 -9.41
N ALA A 167 -8.48 25.63 -10.33
CA ALA A 167 -9.00 26.14 -11.61
C ALA A 167 -9.38 25.04 -12.61
N ASN A 168 -8.79 23.86 -12.52
CA ASN A 168 -9.02 22.75 -13.48
C ASN A 168 -9.46 21.43 -12.84
N ILE A 169 -9.68 21.39 -11.52
CA ILE A 169 -10.11 20.18 -10.81
C ILE A 169 -11.47 19.67 -11.33
N ASP A 170 -12.38 20.56 -11.69
CA ASP A 170 -13.71 20.20 -12.19
C ASP A 170 -13.65 19.45 -13.52
N GLU A 171 -12.68 19.75 -14.40
CA GLU A 171 -12.45 19.02 -15.64
C GLU A 171 -11.99 17.59 -15.34
N CYS A 172 -11.10 17.41 -14.33
CA CYS A 172 -10.66 16.10 -13.90
C CYS A 172 -11.81 15.26 -13.31
N LEU A 173 -12.66 15.89 -12.50
CA LEU A 173 -13.84 15.24 -11.94
C LEU A 173 -14.87 14.89 -13.04
N GLN A 174 -15.04 15.76 -14.03
CA GLN A 174 -15.92 15.46 -15.16
C GLN A 174 -15.38 14.26 -15.97
N MET A 175 -14.08 14.24 -16.28
CA MET A 175 -13.45 13.11 -16.97
C MET A 175 -13.67 11.80 -16.20
N ASN A 176 -13.56 11.82 -14.87
CA ASN A 176 -13.80 10.63 -14.05
C ASN A 176 -15.28 10.18 -14.15
N ARG A 177 -16.25 11.12 -14.09
CA ARG A 177 -17.67 10.80 -14.27
C ARG A 177 -17.97 10.21 -15.65
N ASP A 178 -17.39 10.77 -16.70
CA ASP A 178 -17.57 10.29 -18.07
C ASP A 178 -16.99 8.89 -18.26
N TRP A 179 -15.81 8.63 -17.65
CA TRP A 179 -15.22 7.32 -17.64
C TRP A 179 -16.08 6.28 -16.90
N CYS A 180 -16.59 6.64 -15.72
CA CYS A 180 -17.50 5.80 -14.95
C CYS A 180 -18.78 5.49 -15.72
N ALA A 181 -19.37 6.47 -16.39
CA ALA A 181 -20.58 6.29 -17.20
C ALA A 181 -20.33 5.34 -18.41
N GLN A 182 -19.13 5.40 -19.00
CA GLN A 182 -18.80 4.59 -20.16
C GLN A 182 -18.47 3.14 -19.79
N TYR A 183 -17.77 2.90 -18.69
CA TYR A 183 -17.24 1.56 -18.36
C TYR A 183 -18.01 0.83 -17.25
N GLY A 184 -18.94 1.50 -16.56
CA GLY A 184 -19.84 0.92 -15.55
C GLY A 184 -19.13 0.42 -14.28
N ASN A 185 -19.82 0.42 -13.14
CA ASN A 185 -19.34 -0.05 -11.83
C ASN A 185 -18.49 0.94 -11.00
N CYS A 186 -18.58 2.22 -11.23
CA CYS A 186 -18.17 3.14 -10.18
C CYS A 186 -19.30 3.14 -9.12
N ALA A 187 -19.06 2.59 -7.93
CA ALA A 187 -19.93 2.81 -6.79
C ALA A 187 -19.87 4.31 -6.43
N ASP A 188 -21.04 4.92 -6.22
CA ASP A 188 -21.18 6.28 -5.71
C ASP A 188 -20.58 6.42 -4.30
#